data_068507b349fc4e2ad59ab737db180d86
#
_entry.id   068507b349fc4e2ad59ab737db180d86
#
_cell.length_a   1.000
_cell.length_b   1.000
_cell.length_c   1.000
_cell.angle_alpha   90.00
_cell.angle_beta   90.00
_cell.angle_gamma   90.00
#
_symmetry.space_group_name_H-M   'P 1'
#
loop_
_entity.id
_entity.type
_entity.pdbx_description
1 polymer ?
#
loop_
_entity_poly.entity_id
_entity_poly.type
_entity_poly.pdbx_seq_one_letter_code
_entity_poly.pdbx_strand_id
1 'polypeptide(L)'
;MIKNNKFVLFGIMSVFIFTIAFAGNTTKAEAYTEIGGVTLKVGSTGANVRALQELLASDPVMYPSGSRDGVFGSQTKRAVIQFQLAYNLTPDGIVGPMSRNKVNSIVMSGRGIDVASASIYSLALSSAGKNEVVSFSSSEPVKTTVFYDTSLINWSNWNDAEITLATPAISGTKSSDDTFSTSKQLTLSNTSPNTKYNYTITTTDQSGNTSVIWPSTFQTNQ
;
A
#
# COMPACT_ATOMS: atom_id res chain seq x y z
N MET A 1 -59.00 9.70 38.94
CA MET A 1 -58.66 10.02 37.52
C MET A 1 -57.23 10.52 37.47
N ILE A 2 -56.27 9.65 37.23
CA ILE A 2 -54.87 10.02 37.17
C ILE A 2 -54.48 9.99 35.69
N LYS A 3 -54.12 11.17 35.13
CA LYS A 3 -53.67 11.35 33.76
C LYS A 3 -52.17 10.94 33.69
N ASN A 4 -51.87 9.89 32.95
CA ASN A 4 -50.49 9.50 32.59
C ASN A 4 -49.95 10.47 31.55
N ASN A 5 -48.98 11.30 31.94
CA ASN A 5 -48.11 12.04 31.00
C ASN A 5 -46.92 11.16 30.66
N LYS A 6 -46.92 10.65 29.45
CA LYS A 6 -45.70 10.04 28.85
C LYS A 6 -44.78 11.15 28.37
N PHE A 7 -43.72 11.40 29.08
CA PHE A 7 -42.58 12.17 28.59
C PHE A 7 -41.84 11.35 27.54
N VAL A 8 -41.89 11.76 26.29
CA VAL A 8 -41.04 11.26 25.24
C VAL A 8 -39.75 12.07 25.31
N LEU A 9 -38.70 11.43 25.83
CA LEU A 9 -37.37 12.00 25.88
C LEU A 9 -36.74 11.88 24.49
N PHE A 10 -36.75 12.94 23.71
CA PHE A 10 -35.96 13.03 22.49
C PHE A 10 -34.49 13.19 22.89
N GLY A 11 -33.74 12.08 22.83
CA GLY A 11 -32.30 12.11 22.96
C GLY A 11 -31.68 12.80 21.75
N ILE A 12 -31.28 14.05 21.93
CA ILE A 12 -30.43 14.75 20.96
C ILE A 12 -29.04 14.10 21.05
N MET A 13 -28.78 13.17 20.14
CA MET A 13 -27.47 12.60 19.94
C MET A 13 -26.62 13.67 19.25
N SER A 14 -25.89 14.45 20.08
CA SER A 14 -24.87 15.38 19.59
C SER A 14 -23.77 14.57 18.89
N VAL A 15 -23.84 14.56 17.57
CA VAL A 15 -22.71 14.10 16.75
C VAL A 15 -21.62 15.14 16.90
N PHE A 16 -20.66 14.88 17.78
CA PHE A 16 -19.39 15.60 17.78
C PHE A 16 -18.63 15.21 16.52
N ILE A 17 -18.77 16.02 15.48
CA ILE A 17 -17.89 15.99 14.32
C ILE A 17 -16.53 16.53 14.81
N PHE A 18 -15.65 15.62 15.20
CA PHE A 18 -14.26 15.96 15.43
C PHE A 18 -13.59 16.15 14.06
N THR A 19 -13.68 17.37 13.53
CA THR A 19 -12.86 17.76 12.40
C THR A 19 -11.42 17.83 12.87
N ILE A 20 -10.70 16.70 12.76
CA ILE A 20 -9.24 16.76 12.76
C ILE A 20 -8.88 17.49 11.46
N ALA A 21 -8.56 18.77 11.60
CA ALA A 21 -7.85 19.48 10.55
C ALA A 21 -6.48 18.74 10.43
N PHE A 22 -6.42 17.81 9.50
CA PHE A 22 -5.14 17.36 8.99
C PHE A 22 -4.51 18.60 8.36
N ALA A 23 -3.64 19.28 9.12
CA ALA A 23 -2.70 20.19 8.52
C ALA A 23 -1.92 19.33 7.53
N GLY A 24 -2.36 19.35 6.28
CA GLY A 24 -1.64 18.73 5.20
C GLY A 24 -0.24 19.33 5.22
N ASN A 25 0.73 18.57 5.70
CA ASN A 25 2.10 18.79 5.30
C ASN A 25 2.04 18.70 3.77
N THR A 26 1.93 19.84 3.12
CA THR A 26 2.31 19.95 1.73
C THR A 26 3.82 19.70 1.72
N THR A 27 4.21 18.42 1.73
CA THR A 27 5.57 18.06 1.37
C THR A 27 5.76 18.65 0.00
N LYS A 28 6.55 19.73 -0.04
CA LYS A 28 7.03 20.32 -1.28
C LYS A 28 7.57 19.14 -2.09
N ALA A 29 6.92 18.83 -3.21
CA ALA A 29 7.39 17.79 -4.10
C ALA A 29 8.82 18.15 -4.48
N GLU A 30 9.79 17.48 -3.88
CA GLU A 30 11.18 17.62 -4.27
C GLU A 30 11.24 17.02 -5.67
N ALA A 31 11.53 17.85 -6.66
CA ALA A 31 11.69 17.40 -8.03
C ALA A 31 13.01 16.64 -8.11
N TYR A 32 12.93 15.32 -7.99
CA TYR A 32 14.10 14.46 -8.21
C TYR A 32 14.56 14.55 -9.67
N THR A 33 15.87 14.45 -9.89
CA THR A 33 16.45 14.51 -11.23
C THR A 33 16.73 13.10 -11.74
N GLU A 34 16.35 12.82 -12.98
CA GLU A 34 16.66 11.54 -13.64
C GLU A 34 18.18 11.34 -13.75
N ILE A 35 18.63 10.10 -13.52
CA ILE A 35 20.00 9.71 -13.79
C ILE A 35 20.19 9.35 -15.27
N GLY A 36 21.21 9.93 -15.88
CA GLY A 36 21.56 9.69 -17.29
C GLY A 36 22.01 8.25 -17.57
N GLY A 37 22.31 7.99 -18.84
CA GLY A 37 22.60 6.65 -19.39
C GLY A 37 23.88 5.96 -18.91
N VAL A 38 24.49 6.40 -17.81
CA VAL A 38 25.77 5.87 -17.27
C VAL A 38 25.54 4.84 -16.18
N THR A 39 26.46 3.88 -16.05
CA THR A 39 26.50 2.96 -14.91
C THR A 39 27.18 3.64 -13.73
N LEU A 40 26.52 3.65 -12.57
CA LEU A 40 27.09 4.21 -11.33
C LEU A 40 27.52 3.08 -10.39
N LYS A 41 28.71 3.20 -9.84
CA LYS A 41 29.32 2.23 -8.90
C LYS A 41 30.31 2.94 -7.99
N VAL A 42 30.87 2.25 -7.03
CA VAL A 42 31.92 2.80 -6.15
C VAL A 42 33.00 3.49 -6.99
N GLY A 43 33.35 4.72 -6.63
CA GLY A 43 34.28 5.59 -7.34
C GLY A 43 33.64 6.49 -8.42
N SER A 44 32.36 6.28 -8.78
CA SER A 44 31.64 7.24 -9.63
C SER A 44 31.43 8.57 -8.90
N THR A 45 31.47 9.68 -9.62
CA THR A 45 31.27 11.03 -9.07
C THR A 45 30.41 11.88 -9.99
N GLY A 46 29.88 12.99 -9.45
CA GLY A 46 29.19 14.03 -10.23
C GLY A 46 27.68 14.04 -10.07
N ALA A 47 27.01 14.76 -10.98
CA ALA A 47 25.59 15.10 -10.89
C ALA A 47 24.68 13.86 -10.84
N ASN A 48 24.95 12.82 -11.64
CA ASN A 48 24.15 11.58 -11.63
C ASN A 48 24.24 10.85 -10.28
N VAL A 49 25.40 10.87 -9.62
CA VAL A 49 25.54 10.28 -8.27
C VAL A 49 24.77 11.12 -7.27
N ARG A 50 24.85 12.44 -7.36
CA ARG A 50 24.10 13.34 -6.49
C ARG A 50 22.59 13.14 -6.65
N ALA A 51 22.08 13.07 -7.87
CA ALA A 51 20.67 12.81 -8.15
C ALA A 51 20.21 11.45 -7.57
N LEU A 52 21.03 10.40 -7.70
CA LEU A 52 20.78 9.12 -7.05
C LEU A 52 20.73 9.25 -5.52
N GLN A 53 21.69 9.94 -4.92
CA GLN A 53 21.76 10.17 -3.47
C GLN A 53 20.57 10.99 -2.96
N GLU A 54 20.10 11.97 -3.71
CA GLU A 54 18.89 12.75 -3.41
C GLU A 54 17.66 11.83 -3.35
N LEU A 55 17.50 10.94 -4.32
CA LEU A 55 16.41 9.96 -4.29
C LEU A 55 16.58 8.98 -3.13
N LEU A 56 17.74 8.37 -2.94
CA LEU A 56 17.98 7.41 -1.84
C LEU A 56 17.71 8.03 -0.46
N ALA A 57 18.03 9.32 -0.29
CA ALA A 57 17.81 10.05 0.95
C ALA A 57 16.32 10.40 1.23
N SER A 58 15.41 10.11 0.30
CA SER A 58 13.97 10.17 0.58
C SER A 58 13.52 9.06 1.55
N ASP A 59 14.31 7.99 1.67
CA ASP A 59 14.12 6.94 2.67
C ASP A 59 15.31 6.92 3.66
N PRO A 60 15.15 7.47 4.88
CA PRO A 60 16.22 7.52 5.87
C PRO A 60 16.57 6.13 6.45
N VAL A 61 15.74 5.12 6.30
CA VAL A 61 16.08 3.73 6.68
C VAL A 61 17.02 3.12 5.66
N MET A 62 16.75 3.35 4.39
CA MET A 62 17.57 2.85 3.28
C MET A 62 18.92 3.59 3.20
N TYR A 63 18.91 4.90 3.41
CA TYR A 63 20.11 5.75 3.34
C TYR A 63 20.28 6.64 4.59
N PRO A 64 20.65 6.05 5.76
CA PRO A 64 20.69 6.79 7.04
C PRO A 64 21.67 7.98 7.05
N SER A 65 22.75 7.93 6.28
CA SER A 65 23.70 9.05 6.19
C SER A 65 23.12 10.26 5.49
N GLY A 66 22.21 10.05 4.53
CA GLY A 66 21.61 11.11 3.71
C GLY A 66 22.61 11.97 2.93
N SER A 67 23.88 11.52 2.76
CA SER A 67 24.93 12.28 2.09
C SER A 67 24.58 12.50 0.62
N ARG A 68 24.68 13.73 0.17
CA ARG A 68 24.41 14.17 -1.22
C ARG A 68 25.65 14.85 -1.82
N ASP A 69 26.82 14.29 -1.54
CA ASP A 69 28.13 14.84 -1.92
C ASP A 69 28.49 14.60 -3.39
N GLY A 70 27.71 13.78 -4.09
CA GLY A 70 27.99 13.38 -5.46
C GLY A 70 29.15 12.38 -5.59
N VAL A 71 29.54 11.70 -4.50
CA VAL A 71 30.57 10.66 -4.48
C VAL A 71 29.94 9.30 -4.16
N PHE A 72 30.03 8.35 -5.05
CA PHE A 72 29.53 7.00 -4.85
C PHE A 72 30.49 6.21 -3.95
N GLY A 73 30.36 6.38 -2.65
CA GLY A 73 31.16 5.69 -1.64
C GLY A 73 30.51 4.39 -1.16
N SER A 74 31.07 3.82 -0.08
CA SER A 74 30.56 2.58 0.53
C SER A 74 29.15 2.73 1.10
N GLN A 75 28.78 3.90 1.61
CA GLN A 75 27.44 4.17 2.14
C GLN A 75 26.40 4.20 1.02
N THR A 76 26.71 4.89 -0.09
CA THR A 76 25.88 4.90 -1.28
C THR A 76 25.72 3.50 -1.86
N LYS A 77 26.79 2.69 -1.90
CA LYS A 77 26.72 1.29 -2.33
C LYS A 77 25.74 0.49 -1.47
N ARG A 78 25.81 0.62 -0.14
CA ARG A 78 24.89 -0.09 0.77
C ARG A 78 23.43 0.32 0.53
N ALA A 79 23.17 1.61 0.36
CA ALA A 79 21.83 2.11 0.06
C ALA A 79 21.32 1.57 -1.29
N VAL A 80 22.20 1.50 -2.30
CA VAL A 80 21.84 0.89 -3.60
C VAL A 80 21.51 -0.59 -3.46
N ILE A 81 22.25 -1.36 -2.65
CA ILE A 81 21.93 -2.77 -2.38
C ILE A 81 20.55 -2.88 -1.71
N GLN A 82 20.24 -2.05 -0.71
CA GLN A 82 18.92 -2.03 -0.07
C GLN A 82 17.81 -1.66 -1.07
N PHE A 83 18.04 -0.66 -1.90
CA PHE A 83 17.16 -0.28 -2.99
C PHE A 83 16.89 -1.46 -3.95
N GLN A 84 17.94 -2.15 -4.37
CA GLN A 84 17.83 -3.30 -5.27
C GLN A 84 17.03 -4.45 -4.63
N LEU A 85 17.27 -4.75 -3.36
CA LEU A 85 16.50 -5.74 -2.60
C LEU A 85 15.03 -5.34 -2.52
N ALA A 86 14.73 -4.09 -2.15
CA ALA A 86 13.37 -3.58 -2.00
C ALA A 86 12.57 -3.63 -3.31
N TYR A 87 13.23 -3.52 -4.45
CA TYR A 87 12.58 -3.55 -5.76
C TYR A 87 12.87 -4.84 -6.57
N ASN A 88 13.26 -5.91 -5.90
CA ASN A 88 13.54 -7.23 -6.48
C ASN A 88 14.51 -7.18 -7.69
N LEU A 89 15.55 -6.37 -7.56
CA LEU A 89 16.65 -6.28 -8.52
C LEU A 89 17.87 -7.05 -8.01
N THR A 90 18.82 -7.39 -8.88
CA THR A 90 20.09 -8.00 -8.47
C THR A 90 20.84 -7.08 -7.50
N PRO A 91 21.09 -7.49 -6.23
CA PRO A 91 21.65 -6.61 -5.21
C PRO A 91 23.19 -6.54 -5.26
N ASP A 92 23.72 -6.10 -6.40
CA ASP A 92 25.17 -6.00 -6.66
C ASP A 92 25.78 -4.65 -6.21
N GLY A 93 24.94 -3.70 -5.88
CA GLY A 93 25.34 -2.36 -5.49
C GLY A 93 25.84 -1.51 -6.68
N ILE A 94 25.44 -1.85 -7.90
CA ILE A 94 25.76 -1.16 -9.15
C ILE A 94 24.45 -0.65 -9.76
N VAL A 95 24.40 0.64 -10.09
CA VAL A 95 23.25 1.19 -10.81
C VAL A 95 23.47 1.01 -12.31
N GLY A 96 23.24 -0.21 -12.77
CA GLY A 96 23.19 -0.57 -14.19
C GLY A 96 21.83 -0.24 -14.82
N PRO A 97 21.55 -0.71 -16.06
CA PRO A 97 20.33 -0.36 -16.79
C PRO A 97 19.03 -0.67 -16.02
N MET A 98 18.91 -1.82 -15.38
CA MET A 98 17.71 -2.22 -14.64
C MET A 98 17.47 -1.31 -13.44
N SER A 99 18.49 -1.13 -12.59
CA SER A 99 18.41 -0.26 -11.41
C SER A 99 18.14 1.20 -11.80
N ARG A 100 18.78 1.68 -12.86
CA ARG A 100 18.55 3.02 -13.39
C ARG A 100 17.13 3.23 -13.89
N ASN A 101 16.58 2.29 -14.64
CA ASN A 101 15.20 2.37 -15.11
C ASN A 101 14.22 2.45 -13.93
N LYS A 102 14.45 1.66 -12.87
CA LYS A 102 13.64 1.73 -11.66
C LYS A 102 13.80 3.07 -10.93
N VAL A 103 15.02 3.56 -10.75
CA VAL A 103 15.30 4.89 -10.19
C VAL A 103 14.54 5.98 -10.97
N ASN A 104 14.69 6.01 -12.29
CA ASN A 104 14.05 7.03 -13.12
C ASN A 104 12.53 6.92 -13.10
N SER A 105 11.96 5.71 -13.04
CA SER A 105 10.50 5.54 -12.89
C SER A 105 9.96 6.15 -11.58
N ILE A 106 10.71 6.02 -10.48
CA ILE A 106 10.36 6.64 -9.19
C ILE A 106 10.50 8.16 -9.28
N VAL A 107 11.61 8.64 -9.86
CA VAL A 107 11.82 10.09 -10.12
C VAL A 107 10.67 10.68 -10.90
N MET A 108 10.26 10.03 -11.99
CA MET A 108 9.12 10.47 -12.82
C MET A 108 7.79 10.46 -12.08
N SER A 109 7.61 9.58 -11.08
CA SER A 109 6.41 9.56 -10.24
C SER A 109 6.33 10.76 -9.29
N GLY A 110 7.47 11.41 -8.98
CA GLY A 110 7.56 12.55 -8.07
C GLY A 110 7.35 12.22 -6.58
N ARG A 111 7.35 10.92 -6.20
CA ARG A 111 6.98 10.48 -4.84
C ARG A 111 8.16 10.13 -3.94
N GLY A 112 9.34 9.97 -4.50
CA GLY A 112 10.48 9.41 -3.78
C GLY A 112 10.38 7.88 -3.63
N ILE A 113 11.28 7.31 -2.82
CA ILE A 113 11.28 5.88 -2.50
C ILE A 113 10.17 5.62 -1.50
N ASP A 114 9.33 4.65 -1.83
CA ASP A 114 8.26 4.16 -1.00
C ASP A 114 8.29 2.63 -1.04
N VAL A 115 8.61 2.03 0.10
CA VAL A 115 8.70 0.58 0.30
C VAL A 115 7.72 0.09 1.37
N ALA A 116 6.93 1.00 1.92
CA ALA A 116 5.91 0.69 2.91
C ALA A 116 4.59 0.33 2.23
N SER A 117 4.00 -0.79 2.63
CA SER A 117 2.65 -1.12 2.17
C SER A 117 1.61 -0.24 2.87
N ALA A 118 0.53 0.08 2.16
CA ALA A 118 -0.60 0.81 2.72
C ALA A 118 -1.20 0.12 3.94
N SER A 119 -1.46 0.88 4.98
CA SER A 119 -2.24 0.44 6.14
C SER A 119 -3.73 0.56 5.84
N ILE A 120 -4.53 -0.44 6.25
CA ILE A 120 -5.98 -0.45 6.10
C ILE A 120 -6.63 -0.20 7.46
N TYR A 121 -7.67 0.62 7.45
CA TYR A 121 -8.49 0.93 8.63
C TYR A 121 -9.96 1.09 8.26
N SER A 122 -10.83 1.11 9.27
CA SER A 122 -12.29 1.23 9.10
C SER A 122 -12.88 0.13 8.19
N LEU A 123 -12.33 -1.09 8.25
CA LEU A 123 -12.86 -2.21 7.48
C LEU A 123 -14.25 -2.58 7.98
N ALA A 124 -15.23 -2.58 7.09
CA ALA A 124 -16.60 -2.96 7.35
C ALA A 124 -17.14 -3.86 6.24
N LEU A 125 -17.98 -4.81 6.62
CA LEU A 125 -18.85 -5.56 5.72
C LEU A 125 -20.30 -5.18 6.00
N SER A 126 -21.06 -4.98 4.95
CA SER A 126 -22.48 -4.65 5.02
C SER A 126 -23.24 -5.35 3.91
N SER A 127 -24.49 -5.75 4.19
CA SER A 127 -25.36 -6.34 3.19
C SER A 127 -26.09 -5.26 2.39
N ALA A 128 -26.05 -5.36 1.08
CA ALA A 128 -26.78 -4.49 0.16
C ALA A 128 -27.71 -5.35 -0.73
N GLY A 129 -28.89 -5.64 -0.23
CA GLY A 129 -29.85 -6.56 -0.87
C GLY A 129 -29.34 -7.99 -0.90
N LYS A 130 -29.06 -8.52 -2.10
CA LYS A 130 -28.51 -9.88 -2.28
C LYS A 130 -26.98 -9.93 -2.35
N ASN A 131 -26.33 -8.80 -2.22
CA ASN A 131 -24.87 -8.69 -2.31
C ASN A 131 -24.30 -8.25 -0.97
N GLU A 132 -23.08 -8.64 -0.72
CA GLU A 132 -22.28 -8.12 0.38
C GLU A 132 -21.33 -7.04 -0.13
N VAL A 133 -21.09 -6.03 0.66
CA VAL A 133 -20.21 -4.91 0.33
C VAL A 133 -19.09 -4.83 1.35
N VAL A 134 -17.87 -4.92 0.88
CA VAL A 134 -16.66 -4.64 1.65
C VAL A 134 -16.30 -3.18 1.46
N SER A 135 -16.14 -2.45 2.55
CA SER A 135 -15.67 -1.06 2.52
C SER A 135 -14.55 -0.84 3.52
N PHE A 136 -13.57 -0.01 3.16
CA PHE A 136 -12.48 0.37 4.04
C PHE A 136 -11.81 1.67 3.58
N SER A 137 -10.94 2.21 4.44
CA SER A 137 -10.01 3.29 4.11
C SER A 137 -8.58 2.80 4.19
N SER A 138 -7.67 3.44 3.45
CA SER A 138 -6.24 3.15 3.48
C SER A 138 -5.41 4.41 3.71
N SER A 139 -4.19 4.25 4.22
CA SER A 139 -3.25 5.35 4.49
C SER A 139 -2.80 6.08 3.23
N GLU A 140 -2.89 5.42 2.09
CA GLU A 140 -2.53 5.94 0.77
C GLU A 140 -3.39 5.30 -0.33
N PRO A 141 -3.38 5.83 -1.56
CA PRO A 141 -4.19 5.28 -2.65
C PRO A 141 -3.75 3.87 -3.05
N VAL A 142 -4.71 2.93 -3.06
CA VAL A 142 -4.46 1.52 -3.39
C VAL A 142 -5.41 0.99 -4.45
N LYS A 143 -4.94 0.01 -5.23
CA LYS A 143 -5.76 -0.97 -5.93
C LYS A 143 -6.12 -2.09 -4.97
N THR A 144 -7.26 -2.74 -5.17
CA THR A 144 -7.75 -3.73 -4.21
C THR A 144 -8.36 -4.93 -4.89
N THR A 145 -8.09 -6.12 -4.35
CA THR A 145 -8.83 -7.33 -4.69
C THR A 145 -9.29 -8.02 -3.42
N VAL A 146 -10.57 -8.36 -3.36
CA VAL A 146 -11.16 -9.20 -2.33
C VAL A 146 -11.35 -10.61 -2.90
N PHE A 147 -10.80 -11.60 -2.22
CA PHE A 147 -11.02 -13.02 -2.51
C PHE A 147 -11.96 -13.59 -1.48
N TYR A 148 -12.95 -14.38 -1.89
CA TYR A 148 -13.93 -14.99 -1.01
C TYR A 148 -14.39 -16.36 -1.51
N ASP A 149 -14.67 -17.28 -0.58
CA ASP A 149 -15.08 -18.63 -0.86
C ASP A 149 -15.80 -19.23 0.37
N THR A 150 -16.63 -20.24 0.16
CA THR A 150 -17.21 -21.04 1.25
C THR A 150 -16.20 -21.99 1.88
N SER A 151 -15.17 -22.39 1.13
CA SER A 151 -14.02 -23.15 1.62
C SER A 151 -12.93 -22.24 2.19
N LEU A 152 -11.94 -22.83 2.87
CA LEU A 152 -10.77 -22.10 3.32
C LEU A 152 -10.00 -21.54 2.13
N ILE A 153 -9.61 -20.29 2.23
CA ILE A 153 -8.78 -19.63 1.22
C ILE A 153 -7.37 -20.21 1.30
N ASN A 154 -6.93 -20.83 0.23
CA ASN A 154 -5.59 -21.37 0.11
C ASN A 154 -4.64 -20.35 -0.52
N TRP A 155 -3.46 -20.29 0.05
CA TRP A 155 -2.37 -19.43 -0.38
C TRP A 155 -1.28 -20.32 -0.95
N SER A 156 -1.09 -20.35 -2.25
CA SER A 156 0.06 -21.00 -2.85
C SER A 156 1.23 -20.01 -2.93
N ASN A 157 2.43 -20.51 -2.68
CA ASN A 157 3.69 -19.75 -2.69
C ASN A 157 3.87 -18.74 -1.54
N TRP A 158 3.08 -18.84 -0.45
CA TRP A 158 3.41 -18.16 0.78
C TRP A 158 4.41 -19.01 1.56
N ASN A 159 5.64 -18.55 1.64
CA ASN A 159 6.66 -19.18 2.46
C ASN A 159 7.05 -18.19 3.57
N ASP A 160 6.85 -18.57 4.83
CA ASP A 160 7.17 -17.74 6.00
C ASP A 160 8.65 -17.32 6.07
N ALA A 161 9.52 -17.96 5.29
CA ALA A 161 10.96 -17.69 5.24
C ALA A 161 11.37 -16.70 4.14
N GLU A 162 10.53 -16.45 3.14
CA GLU A 162 10.79 -15.52 2.06
C GLU A 162 9.53 -14.70 1.78
N ILE A 163 9.47 -13.48 2.34
CA ILE A 163 8.59 -12.44 1.83
C ILE A 163 9.15 -12.04 0.47
N THR A 164 9.00 -12.92 -0.51
CA THR A 164 9.24 -12.56 -1.89
C THR A 164 8.07 -11.71 -2.34
N LEU A 165 8.33 -10.61 -3.03
CA LEU A 165 7.40 -9.64 -3.62
C LEU A 165 6.46 -10.25 -4.68
N ALA A 166 6.39 -11.57 -4.80
CA ALA A 166 5.43 -12.27 -5.63
C ALA A 166 4.06 -12.22 -4.95
N THR A 167 3.09 -11.56 -5.58
CA THR A 167 1.69 -11.60 -5.14
C THR A 167 1.28 -13.07 -4.94
N PRO A 168 0.87 -13.49 -3.75
CA PRO A 168 0.51 -14.88 -3.51
C PRO A 168 -0.65 -15.29 -4.44
N ALA A 169 -0.59 -16.48 -5.02
CA ALA A 169 -1.72 -17.01 -5.73
C ALA A 169 -2.80 -17.42 -4.69
N ILE A 170 -3.90 -16.67 -4.66
CA ILE A 170 -4.98 -16.82 -3.70
C ILE A 170 -6.17 -17.48 -4.42
N SER A 171 -6.71 -18.54 -3.80
CA SER A 171 -7.90 -19.24 -4.32
C SER A 171 -9.19 -18.46 -4.06
N GLY A 172 -10.26 -18.84 -4.74
CA GLY A 172 -11.62 -18.33 -4.51
C GLY A 172 -12.12 -17.38 -5.59
N THR A 173 -13.37 -16.95 -5.43
CA THR A 173 -13.98 -15.90 -6.25
C THR A 173 -13.35 -14.56 -5.90
N LYS A 174 -13.17 -13.68 -6.88
CA LYS A 174 -12.56 -12.37 -6.65
C LYS A 174 -13.46 -11.23 -7.10
N SER A 175 -13.39 -10.14 -6.34
CA SER A 175 -13.89 -8.81 -6.74
C SER A 175 -12.73 -7.83 -6.68
N SER A 176 -12.49 -7.06 -7.76
CA SER A 176 -11.34 -6.15 -7.86
C SER A 176 -11.78 -4.73 -8.19
N ASP A 177 -11.04 -3.78 -7.66
CA ASP A 177 -11.07 -2.36 -8.05
C ASP A 177 -9.64 -1.91 -8.34
N ASP A 178 -9.34 -1.73 -9.62
CA ASP A 178 -8.02 -1.36 -10.13
C ASP A 178 -7.77 0.17 -10.13
N THR A 179 -8.70 0.95 -9.61
CA THR A 179 -8.48 2.39 -9.42
C THR A 179 -7.66 2.64 -8.16
N PHE A 180 -6.80 3.66 -8.19
CA PHE A 180 -6.07 4.07 -6.99
C PHE A 180 -6.94 5.04 -6.17
N SER A 181 -7.33 4.62 -4.95
CA SER A 181 -8.13 5.43 -4.02
C SER A 181 -7.81 5.08 -2.58
N THR A 182 -7.95 6.04 -1.67
CA THR A 182 -7.85 5.86 -0.22
C THR A 182 -9.16 5.39 0.42
N SER A 183 -10.25 5.36 -0.32
CA SER A 183 -11.54 4.83 0.11
C SER A 183 -12.00 3.78 -0.89
N LYS A 184 -12.31 2.60 -0.40
CA LYS A 184 -12.68 1.44 -1.21
C LYS A 184 -14.06 0.94 -0.84
N GLN A 185 -14.82 0.54 -1.87
CA GLN A 185 -16.08 -0.14 -1.74
C GLN A 185 -16.20 -1.17 -2.86
N LEU A 186 -16.20 -2.46 -2.50
CA LEU A 186 -16.29 -3.57 -3.43
C LEU A 186 -17.53 -4.40 -3.14
N THR A 187 -18.29 -4.70 -4.17
CA THR A 187 -19.45 -5.60 -4.09
C THR A 187 -18.99 -7.03 -4.32
N LEU A 188 -19.32 -7.93 -3.40
CA LEU A 188 -19.12 -9.36 -3.51
C LEU A 188 -20.36 -9.98 -4.17
N SER A 189 -20.24 -10.31 -5.44
CA SER A 189 -21.33 -10.83 -6.27
C SER A 189 -21.45 -12.36 -6.15
N ASN A 190 -22.60 -12.90 -6.54
CA ASN A 190 -22.83 -14.37 -6.58
C ASN A 190 -22.67 -15.06 -5.23
N THR A 191 -22.96 -14.37 -4.15
CA THR A 191 -23.04 -15.00 -2.83
C THR A 191 -24.38 -15.69 -2.65
N SER A 192 -24.39 -16.88 -2.03
CA SER A 192 -25.60 -17.59 -1.66
C SER A 192 -26.17 -17.02 -0.36
N PRO A 193 -27.50 -16.94 -0.18
CA PRO A 193 -28.09 -16.48 1.05
C PRO A 193 -27.79 -17.43 2.22
N ASN A 194 -27.78 -16.89 3.43
CA ASN A 194 -27.54 -17.60 4.68
C ASN A 194 -26.32 -18.54 4.65
N THR A 195 -25.24 -18.07 4.00
CA THR A 195 -24.03 -18.86 3.77
C THR A 195 -22.81 -18.17 4.40
N LYS A 196 -21.97 -18.96 5.07
CA LYS A 196 -20.71 -18.47 5.63
C LYS A 196 -19.62 -18.50 4.56
N TYR A 197 -18.92 -17.38 4.41
CA TYR A 197 -17.77 -17.21 3.53
C TYR A 197 -16.51 -16.90 4.31
N ASN A 198 -15.39 -17.41 3.83
CA ASN A 198 -14.05 -16.92 4.19
C ASN A 198 -13.67 -15.83 3.19
N TYR A 199 -12.94 -14.80 3.61
CA TYR A 199 -12.45 -13.77 2.71
C TYR A 199 -11.06 -13.28 3.14
N THR A 200 -10.32 -12.76 2.17
CA THR A 200 -9.08 -12.01 2.37
C THR A 200 -9.01 -10.84 1.39
N ILE A 201 -8.25 -9.82 1.74
CA ILE A 201 -8.11 -8.61 0.92
C ILE A 201 -6.63 -8.42 0.61
N THR A 202 -6.33 -8.18 -0.65
CA THR A 202 -5.02 -7.69 -1.07
C THR A 202 -5.13 -6.26 -1.55
N THR A 203 -4.19 -5.44 -1.17
CA THR A 203 -4.06 -4.07 -1.69
C THR A 203 -2.68 -3.87 -2.27
N THR A 204 -2.60 -3.09 -3.33
CA THR A 204 -1.32 -2.68 -3.93
C THR A 204 -1.33 -1.17 -4.09
N ASP A 205 -0.34 -0.50 -3.50
CA ASP A 205 -0.16 0.94 -3.64
C ASP A 205 0.42 1.32 -5.01
N GLN A 206 0.60 2.61 -5.22
CA GLN A 206 1.13 3.13 -6.48
C GLN A 206 2.64 2.88 -6.66
N SER A 207 3.35 2.52 -5.58
CA SER A 207 4.76 2.13 -5.61
C SER A 207 4.95 0.63 -5.89
N GLY A 208 3.84 -0.13 -5.83
CA GLY A 208 3.79 -1.57 -6.07
C GLY A 208 3.92 -2.40 -4.79
N ASN A 209 3.91 -1.78 -3.61
CA ASN A 209 3.94 -2.51 -2.35
C ASN A 209 2.56 -3.14 -2.11
N THR A 210 2.55 -4.41 -1.70
CA THR A 210 1.34 -5.18 -1.49
C THR A 210 1.13 -5.50 -0.02
N SER A 211 -0.06 -5.22 0.47
CA SER A 211 -0.56 -5.69 1.76
C SER A 211 -1.56 -6.81 1.57
N VAL A 212 -1.59 -7.74 2.52
CA VAL A 212 -2.58 -8.80 2.58
C VAL A 212 -3.20 -8.83 3.96
N ILE A 213 -4.54 -8.76 4.03
CA ILE A 213 -5.26 -8.92 5.29
C ILE A 213 -5.48 -10.40 5.53
N TRP A 214 -5.19 -10.87 6.75
CA TRP A 214 -5.43 -12.25 7.16
C TRP A 214 -6.88 -12.67 6.90
N PRO A 215 -7.11 -13.93 6.49
CA PRO A 215 -8.44 -14.42 6.22
C PRO A 215 -9.38 -14.23 7.42
N SER A 216 -10.56 -13.74 7.13
CA SER A 216 -11.66 -13.58 8.08
C SER A 216 -12.93 -14.20 7.51
N THR A 217 -14.04 -14.08 8.20
CA THR A 217 -15.30 -14.66 7.76
C THR A 217 -16.45 -13.66 7.83
N PHE A 218 -17.45 -13.85 6.97
CA PHE A 218 -18.74 -13.16 7.06
C PHE A 218 -19.88 -14.16 6.80
N GLN A 219 -21.08 -13.80 7.23
CA GLN A 219 -22.31 -14.55 6.99
C GLN A 219 -23.22 -13.70 6.13
N THR A 220 -23.68 -14.25 5.01
CA THR A 220 -24.68 -13.57 4.18
C THR A 220 -26.05 -13.62 4.84
N ASN A 221 -26.86 -12.59 4.62
CA ASN A 221 -28.25 -12.54 5.07
C ASN A 221 -29.18 -13.34 4.14
N GLN A 222 -30.45 -13.50 4.57
CA GLN A 222 -31.49 -14.17 3.79
C GLN A 222 -31.91 -13.42 2.54
#